data_38255eb012e7d56bfc6c74958cf87be6
#
_entry.id   38255eb012e7d56bfc6c74958cf87be6
#
_cell.length_a   1.000
_cell.length_b   1.000
_cell.length_c   1.000
_cell.angle_alpha   90.00
_cell.angle_beta   90.00
_cell.angle_gamma   90.00
#
_symmetry.space_group_name_H-M   'P 1'
#
loop_
_entity.id
_entity.type
_entity.pdbx_description
1 polymer ?
#
loop_
_entity_poly.entity_id
_entity_poly.type
_entity_poly.pdbx_seq_one_letter_code
_entity_poly.pdbx_strand_id
1 'polypeptide(L)'
;MLQKKNYGADILHNIRRLSEVNEQRDIKPLMATSFPGTHCPLMGVLMTVRQMPEVVTVIIGTDECTYYSKLLANMKIFGSLKESCVSVVIDDYDVTFGTIKKTKKAVAETFETGAPKCIVLVTTCVLEIIGDDYDALVDELEEKYHIPVLLVRTEHFQCRDHLPGIERTLTATVKLMRKMPTENVVNILGNGAPLPQNSALLQLLEQAGVQVGLQLPGKCSLQDLALAGRAKLNIVVDELGLELAKQMQARLAVPYVYFPPMCNPQNILQAYKELVVALAVELPSAVTETWEKCLALQQQVQDKLQGIGYIYGNSPYNCWELNTYLAALGLKPLMIQMSTLKNKEAKKELLQYADPYICKSANLAAMEFIYDKLKPQLYIGRSFTDSLERKGIFGIDSMPGQDVLGFAGCFGLLKRLLDFTQTQIE
;
A
#
# COMPACT_ATOMS: atom_id res chain seq x y z
N MET A 1 17.08 23.66 -26.01
CA MET A 1 17.52 22.29 -26.38
C MET A 1 18.75 21.92 -25.57
N LEU A 2 18.60 21.24 -24.47
CA LEU A 2 19.71 20.65 -23.74
C LEU A 2 20.34 19.60 -24.66
N GLN A 3 21.61 19.75 -24.98
CA GLN A 3 22.35 18.83 -25.83
C GLN A 3 22.23 17.42 -25.29
N LYS A 4 21.76 16.47 -26.10
CA LYS A 4 21.75 15.00 -25.87
C LYS A 4 23.16 14.42 -25.72
N LYS A 5 24.03 15.02 -24.90
CA LYS A 5 25.35 14.49 -24.60
C LYS A 5 25.22 13.34 -23.61
N ASN A 6 25.39 12.12 -24.11
CA ASN A 6 25.83 10.89 -23.41
C ASN A 6 25.23 10.52 -22.02
N TYR A 7 24.12 11.11 -21.58
CA TYR A 7 23.46 10.72 -20.35
C TYR A 7 22.90 9.29 -20.39
N GLY A 8 22.59 8.78 -21.58
CA GLY A 8 22.00 7.44 -21.73
C GLY A 8 23.01 6.30 -21.78
N ALA A 9 24.33 6.56 -21.96
CA ALA A 9 25.31 5.49 -22.10
C ALA A 9 25.52 4.72 -20.81
N ASP A 10 25.37 5.36 -19.64
CA ASP A 10 25.76 4.85 -18.34
C ASP A 10 24.63 4.65 -17.32
N ILE A 11 23.39 4.88 -17.70
CA ILE A 11 22.27 4.86 -16.72
C ILE A 11 22.11 3.50 -16.00
N LEU A 12 22.42 2.40 -16.67
CA LEU A 12 22.36 1.06 -16.09
C LEU A 12 23.52 0.77 -15.09
N HIS A 13 24.62 1.52 -15.14
CA HIS A 13 25.71 1.40 -14.17
C HIS A 13 25.32 1.89 -12.77
N ASN A 14 24.28 2.73 -12.68
CA ASN A 14 23.80 3.22 -11.39
C ASN A 14 22.96 2.20 -10.62
N ILE A 15 22.47 1.16 -11.28
CA ILE A 15 21.59 0.14 -10.70
C ILE A 15 22.27 -1.24 -10.76
N ARG A 16 21.72 -2.18 -10.01
CA ARG A 16 22.29 -3.52 -9.88
C ARG A 16 21.34 -4.58 -10.43
N ARG A 17 21.89 -5.73 -10.77
CA ARG A 17 21.11 -6.94 -10.99
C ARG A 17 20.53 -7.45 -9.68
N LEU A 18 19.43 -8.18 -9.74
CA LEU A 18 18.78 -8.77 -8.56
C LEU A 18 19.76 -9.63 -7.75
N SER A 19 20.63 -10.40 -8.41
CA SER A 19 21.67 -11.23 -7.78
C SER A 19 22.63 -10.41 -6.93
N GLU A 20 22.90 -9.18 -7.29
CA GLU A 20 23.86 -8.27 -6.63
C GLU A 20 23.23 -7.43 -5.50
N VAL A 21 21.89 -7.43 -5.38
CA VAL A 21 21.15 -6.66 -4.38
C VAL A 21 21.02 -7.48 -3.10
N ASN A 22 21.85 -7.22 -2.11
CA ASN A 22 21.87 -7.97 -0.83
C ASN A 22 21.20 -7.21 0.31
N GLU A 23 21.23 -5.89 0.25
CA GLU A 23 20.68 -5.00 1.27
C GLU A 23 19.82 -3.91 0.65
N GLN A 24 18.98 -3.31 1.49
CA GLN A 24 18.11 -2.21 1.09
C GLN A 24 18.87 -1.04 0.42
N ARG A 25 20.08 -0.72 0.89
CA ARG A 25 20.94 0.33 0.32
C ARG A 25 21.45 0.03 -1.09
N ASP A 26 21.39 -1.21 -1.54
CA ASP A 26 21.79 -1.63 -2.88
C ASP A 26 20.75 -1.24 -3.94
N ILE A 27 19.50 -1.01 -3.54
CA ILE A 27 18.46 -0.52 -4.43
C ILE A 27 18.69 0.97 -4.66
N LYS A 28 19.24 1.32 -5.81
CA LYS A 28 19.60 2.68 -6.19
C LYS A 28 18.53 3.34 -7.11
N PRO A 29 18.44 4.67 -7.13
CA PRO A 29 17.72 5.37 -8.18
C PRO A 29 18.50 5.32 -9.48
N LEU A 30 17.82 5.45 -10.62
CA LEU A 30 18.46 5.48 -11.94
C LEU A 30 19.40 6.67 -12.11
N MET A 31 19.13 7.79 -11.47
CA MET A 31 19.91 9.01 -11.54
C MET A 31 20.11 9.62 -10.15
N ALA A 32 21.22 10.32 -9.93
CA ALA A 32 21.47 11.03 -8.69
C ALA A 32 20.45 12.15 -8.44
N THR A 33 20.04 12.84 -9.51
CA THR A 33 18.91 13.76 -9.48
C THR A 33 17.62 12.95 -9.52
N SER A 34 17.01 12.74 -8.38
CA SER A 34 15.67 12.15 -8.32
C SER A 34 14.65 13.23 -8.03
N PHE A 35 13.62 13.28 -8.86
CA PHE A 35 12.42 13.99 -8.49
C PHE A 35 11.78 13.16 -7.35
N PRO A 36 11.36 13.75 -6.22
CA PRO A 36 10.64 12.98 -5.22
C PRO A 36 9.31 12.53 -5.84
N GLY A 37 9.33 11.32 -6.44
CA GLY A 37 8.18 10.74 -7.13
C GLY A 37 7.15 10.14 -6.18
N THR A 38 7.42 10.21 -4.86
CA THR A 38 6.57 9.63 -3.83
C THR A 38 6.29 10.67 -2.75
N HIS A 39 5.10 10.60 -2.21
CA HIS A 39 4.73 11.42 -1.05
C HIS A 39 5.41 10.87 0.22
N CYS A 40 5.61 11.74 1.22
CA CYS A 40 6.11 11.32 2.52
C CYS A 40 5.04 10.58 3.35
N PRO A 41 5.39 9.95 4.48
CA PRO A 41 4.45 9.24 5.33
C PRO A 41 3.25 10.08 5.81
N LEU A 42 3.39 11.38 5.95
CA LEU A 42 2.27 12.28 6.29
C LEU A 42 1.09 12.12 5.31
N MET A 43 1.37 11.93 4.01
CA MET A 43 0.32 11.64 3.02
C MET A 43 -0.42 10.34 3.37
N GLY A 44 0.30 9.31 3.78
CA GLY A 44 -0.29 8.03 4.19
C GLY A 44 -1.19 8.17 5.41
N VAL A 45 -0.78 8.96 6.40
CA VAL A 45 -1.62 9.28 7.56
C VAL A 45 -2.91 9.94 7.09
N LEU A 46 -2.84 11.00 6.28
CA LEU A 46 -4.01 11.72 5.79
C LEU A 46 -4.94 10.85 4.94
N MET A 47 -4.37 9.96 4.11
CA MET A 47 -5.16 8.99 3.34
C MET A 47 -5.96 8.05 4.23
N THR A 48 -5.46 7.71 5.41
CA THR A 48 -6.11 6.80 6.35
C THR A 48 -7.13 7.52 7.22
N VAL A 49 -6.75 8.63 7.87
CA VAL A 49 -7.63 9.33 8.80
C VAL A 49 -8.84 9.98 8.13
N ARG A 50 -8.77 10.32 6.83
CA ARG A 50 -9.93 10.82 6.06
C ARG A 50 -11.13 9.86 6.06
N GLN A 51 -10.90 8.59 6.33
CA GLN A 51 -11.95 7.56 6.42
C GLN A 51 -12.61 7.49 7.81
N MET A 52 -12.11 8.27 8.76
CA MET A 52 -12.54 8.29 10.16
C MET A 52 -13.16 9.65 10.51
N PRO A 53 -14.44 9.89 10.20
CA PRO A 53 -15.04 11.24 10.29
C PRO A 53 -15.17 11.79 11.71
N GLU A 54 -15.07 10.95 12.75
CA GLU A 54 -15.17 11.35 14.16
C GLU A 54 -13.82 11.71 14.81
N VAL A 55 -12.74 11.67 14.02
CA VAL A 55 -11.37 11.89 14.48
C VAL A 55 -10.91 13.28 14.10
N VAL A 56 -10.33 14.02 15.04
CA VAL A 56 -9.61 15.26 14.77
C VAL A 56 -8.12 14.93 14.64
N THR A 57 -7.52 15.32 13.53
CA THR A 57 -6.08 15.09 13.25
C THR A 57 -5.31 16.38 13.52
N VAL A 58 -4.37 16.32 14.48
CA VAL A 58 -3.49 17.44 14.84
C VAL A 58 -2.11 17.16 14.28
N ILE A 59 -1.71 17.90 13.26
CA ILE A 59 -0.41 17.77 12.60
C ILE A 59 0.56 18.79 13.17
N ILE A 60 1.65 18.31 13.74
CA ILE A 60 2.69 19.14 14.33
C ILE A 60 3.90 19.10 13.40
N GLY A 61 4.35 20.26 12.92
CA GLY A 61 5.46 20.31 11.96
C GLY A 61 5.84 21.71 11.51
N THR A 62 6.81 21.77 10.61
CA THR A 62 7.22 23.02 9.98
C THR A 62 6.10 23.60 9.10
N ASP A 63 6.26 24.85 8.68
CA ASP A 63 5.29 25.53 7.82
C ASP A 63 5.04 24.73 6.53
N GLU A 64 6.06 24.13 5.93
CA GLU A 64 5.92 23.33 4.70
C GLU A 64 5.06 22.08 4.94
N CYS A 65 5.27 21.35 6.03
CA CYS A 65 4.48 20.15 6.35
C CYS A 65 3.02 20.50 6.61
N THR A 66 2.77 21.58 7.35
CA THR A 66 1.43 22.03 7.69
C THR A 66 0.71 22.64 6.49
N TYR A 67 1.42 23.40 5.65
CA TYR A 67 0.90 23.89 4.37
C TYR A 67 0.53 22.74 3.43
N TYR A 68 1.40 21.73 3.31
CA TYR A 68 1.13 20.55 2.51
C TYR A 68 -0.13 19.81 2.95
N SER A 69 -0.29 19.58 4.24
CA SER A 69 -1.50 18.93 4.77
C SER A 69 -2.76 19.76 4.56
N LYS A 70 -2.68 21.09 4.71
CA LYS A 70 -3.78 22.01 4.40
C LYS A 70 -4.14 21.99 2.90
N LEU A 71 -3.13 21.95 2.04
CA LEU A 71 -3.34 21.81 0.59
C LEU A 71 -4.10 20.53 0.27
N LEU A 72 -3.65 19.40 0.81
CA LEU A 72 -4.31 18.10 0.61
C LEU A 72 -5.74 18.09 1.17
N ALA A 73 -5.95 18.62 2.36
CA ALA A 73 -7.28 18.67 2.98
C ALA A 73 -8.31 19.49 2.13
N ASN A 74 -7.84 20.43 1.33
CA ASN A 74 -8.68 21.18 0.38
C ASN A 74 -8.91 20.47 -0.96
N MET A 75 -8.21 19.38 -1.25
CA MET A 75 -8.46 18.60 -2.47
C MET A 75 -9.73 17.78 -2.32
N LYS A 76 -10.54 17.69 -3.39
CA LYS A 76 -11.81 16.96 -3.40
C LYS A 76 -11.72 15.54 -2.84
N ILE A 77 -10.62 14.85 -3.13
CA ILE A 77 -10.37 13.47 -2.65
C ILE A 77 -10.17 13.39 -1.13
N PHE A 78 -9.79 14.50 -0.48
CA PHE A 78 -9.56 14.60 0.97
C PHE A 78 -10.59 15.51 1.66
N GLY A 79 -11.70 15.79 1.03
CA GLY A 79 -12.67 16.78 1.49
C GLY A 79 -13.19 16.59 2.92
N SER A 80 -13.17 15.35 3.43
CA SER A 80 -13.54 15.04 4.83
C SER A 80 -12.55 15.58 5.87
N LEU A 81 -11.33 15.94 5.48
CA LEU A 81 -10.32 16.47 6.39
C LEU A 81 -10.41 17.99 6.59
N LYS A 82 -11.18 18.69 5.78
CA LYS A 82 -11.22 20.17 5.79
C LYS A 82 -11.56 20.75 7.16
N GLU A 83 -12.45 20.10 7.90
CA GLU A 83 -12.94 20.57 9.20
C GLU A 83 -12.32 19.80 10.38
N SER A 84 -11.65 18.68 10.10
CA SER A 84 -11.10 17.77 11.11
C SER A 84 -9.56 17.72 11.15
N CYS A 85 -8.89 18.56 10.34
CA CYS A 85 -7.42 18.62 10.31
C CYS A 85 -6.94 19.96 10.84
N VAL A 86 -6.19 19.94 11.94
CA VAL A 86 -5.59 21.11 12.61
C VAL A 86 -4.08 21.06 12.44
N SER A 87 -3.47 22.20 12.18
CA SER A 87 -2.02 22.33 12.02
C SER A 87 -1.40 23.12 13.15
N VAL A 88 -0.34 22.60 13.75
CA VAL A 88 0.53 23.27 14.73
C VAL A 88 1.85 23.58 14.03
N VAL A 89 2.02 24.83 13.62
CA VAL A 89 3.26 25.30 12.97
C VAL A 89 4.30 25.56 14.04
N ILE A 90 5.44 24.87 13.94
CA ILE A 90 6.60 25.08 14.84
C ILE A 90 7.49 26.19 14.29
N ASP A 91 8.09 26.96 15.18
CA ASP A 91 9.05 28.02 14.89
C ASP A 91 10.41 27.74 15.58
N ASP A 92 11.38 28.64 15.40
CA ASP A 92 12.73 28.51 15.96
C ASP A 92 12.71 28.37 17.49
N TYR A 93 11.76 29.02 18.17
CA TYR A 93 11.59 28.90 19.61
C TYR A 93 11.15 27.48 19.99
N ASP A 94 10.17 26.93 19.28
CA ASP A 94 9.67 25.56 19.52
C ASP A 94 10.76 24.51 19.27
N VAL A 95 11.61 24.71 18.26
CA VAL A 95 12.77 23.84 17.98
C VAL A 95 13.76 23.83 19.13
N THR A 96 13.92 24.97 19.82
CA THR A 96 14.90 25.12 20.92
C THR A 96 14.33 24.66 22.26
N PHE A 97 13.09 24.98 22.57
CA PHE A 97 12.48 24.81 23.89
C PHE A 97 11.38 23.72 23.93
N GLY A 98 11.14 23.03 22.83
CA GLY A 98 10.13 21.99 22.73
C GLY A 98 8.75 22.49 22.28
N THR A 99 7.98 21.60 21.70
CA THR A 99 6.72 21.88 21.04
C THR A 99 5.47 21.52 21.88
N ILE A 100 5.68 20.85 23.01
CA ILE A 100 4.60 20.30 23.86
C ILE A 100 3.60 21.38 24.31
N LYS A 101 4.11 22.53 24.76
CA LYS A 101 3.26 23.63 25.25
C LYS A 101 2.33 24.18 24.15
N LYS A 102 2.88 24.35 22.95
CA LYS A 102 2.12 24.84 21.78
C LYS A 102 1.10 23.80 21.31
N THR A 103 1.48 22.53 21.32
CA THR A 103 0.58 21.42 21.00
C THR A 103 -0.58 21.31 21.97
N LYS A 104 -0.33 21.42 23.28
CA LYS A 104 -1.39 21.46 24.31
C LYS A 104 -2.38 22.58 24.08
N LYS A 105 -1.88 23.77 23.73
CA LYS A 105 -2.73 24.92 23.43
C LYS A 105 -3.60 24.64 22.19
N ALA A 106 -3.01 24.15 21.10
CA ALA A 106 -3.76 23.84 19.88
C ALA A 106 -4.82 22.76 20.11
N VAL A 107 -4.51 21.72 20.90
CA VAL A 107 -5.51 20.72 21.29
C VAL A 107 -6.63 21.36 22.10
N ALA A 108 -6.33 22.24 23.06
CA ALA A 108 -7.38 22.91 23.83
C ALA A 108 -8.31 23.73 22.93
N GLU A 109 -7.78 24.44 21.94
CA GLU A 109 -8.55 25.22 20.96
C GLU A 109 -9.50 24.34 20.12
N THR A 110 -9.17 23.07 19.88
CA THR A 110 -10.09 22.15 19.18
C THR A 110 -11.35 21.85 19.97
N PHE A 111 -11.29 21.89 21.30
CA PHE A 111 -12.46 21.73 22.17
C PHE A 111 -13.34 22.97 22.27
N GLU A 112 -12.79 24.15 21.97
CA GLU A 112 -13.57 25.39 21.91
C GLU A 112 -14.42 25.46 20.62
N THR A 113 -13.93 24.85 19.54
CA THR A 113 -14.61 24.85 18.22
C THR A 113 -15.52 23.65 17.99
N GLY A 114 -15.31 22.57 18.73
CA GLY A 114 -16.08 21.33 18.64
C GLY A 114 -15.59 20.33 19.69
N ALA A 115 -16.37 19.33 20.02
CA ALA A 115 -15.97 18.29 20.97
C ALA A 115 -15.43 17.06 20.21
N PRO A 116 -14.12 16.93 19.96
CA PRO A 116 -13.57 15.75 19.29
C PRO A 116 -13.84 14.49 20.13
N LYS A 117 -14.18 13.40 19.48
CA LYS A 117 -14.36 12.10 20.15
C LYS A 117 -13.08 11.28 20.20
N CYS A 118 -12.11 11.62 19.37
CA CYS A 118 -10.78 11.02 19.32
C CYS A 118 -9.82 12.00 18.64
N ILE A 119 -8.58 12.05 19.08
CA ILE A 119 -7.52 12.86 18.48
C ILE A 119 -6.45 11.92 17.91
N VAL A 120 -5.95 12.25 16.72
CA VAL A 120 -4.73 11.68 16.17
C VAL A 120 -3.67 12.77 16.16
N LEU A 121 -2.66 12.64 17.02
CA LEU A 121 -1.46 13.48 17.01
C LEU A 121 -0.50 12.93 15.97
N VAL A 122 -0.06 13.78 15.05
CA VAL A 122 0.88 13.40 13.99
C VAL A 122 2.14 14.22 14.12
N THR A 123 3.26 13.56 14.46
CA THR A 123 4.57 14.21 14.48
C THR A 123 5.22 14.13 13.10
N THR A 124 5.82 15.23 12.65
CA THR A 124 6.59 15.27 11.42
C THR A 124 8.10 15.16 11.69
N CYS A 125 8.89 15.02 10.64
CA CYS A 125 10.32 14.67 10.73
C CYS A 125 11.17 15.53 11.67
N VAL A 126 10.91 16.82 11.75
CA VAL A 126 11.69 17.72 12.64
C VAL A 126 11.48 17.40 14.11
N LEU A 127 10.25 17.05 14.50
CA LEU A 127 9.90 16.74 15.89
C LEU A 127 10.59 15.48 16.39
N GLU A 128 10.85 14.55 15.51
CA GLU A 128 11.55 13.30 15.83
C GLU A 128 13.04 13.53 16.13
N ILE A 129 13.59 14.66 15.67
CA ILE A 129 14.96 15.11 16.00
C ILE A 129 14.98 15.90 17.30
N ILE A 130 13.95 16.72 17.56
CA ILE A 130 13.82 17.50 18.78
C ILE A 130 13.73 16.59 20.01
N GLY A 131 13.00 15.46 19.88
CA GLY A 131 12.93 14.44 20.92
C GLY A 131 11.97 14.77 22.08
N ASP A 132 10.95 15.57 21.82
CA ASP A 132 9.86 15.81 22.77
C ASP A 132 9.13 14.51 23.16
N ASP A 133 8.75 14.41 24.43
CA ASP A 133 8.01 13.24 24.95
C ASP A 133 6.52 13.32 24.60
N TYR A 134 6.20 12.90 23.38
CA TYR A 134 4.81 12.83 22.92
C TYR A 134 4.02 11.68 23.54
N ASP A 135 4.66 10.64 24.06
CA ASP A 135 3.96 9.56 24.78
C ASP A 135 3.40 10.10 26.10
N ALA A 136 4.20 10.82 26.88
CA ALA A 136 3.73 11.50 28.09
C ALA A 136 2.63 12.53 27.78
N LEU A 137 2.73 13.24 26.65
CA LEU A 137 1.69 14.16 26.22
C LEU A 137 0.36 13.45 25.92
N VAL A 138 0.39 12.29 25.27
CA VAL A 138 -0.81 11.48 25.00
C VAL A 138 -1.50 11.12 26.31
N ASP A 139 -0.76 10.59 27.29
CA ASP A 139 -1.32 10.20 28.58
C ASP A 139 -1.98 11.39 29.30
N GLU A 140 -1.31 12.56 29.32
CA GLU A 140 -1.87 13.78 29.91
C GLU A 140 -3.15 14.25 29.23
N LEU A 141 -3.19 14.19 27.89
CA LEU A 141 -4.38 14.61 27.14
C LEU A 141 -5.55 13.66 27.35
N GLU A 142 -5.29 12.35 27.39
CA GLU A 142 -6.32 11.35 27.69
C GLU A 142 -6.90 11.52 29.10
N GLU A 143 -6.04 11.76 30.09
CA GLU A 143 -6.47 12.03 31.45
C GLU A 143 -7.31 13.32 31.54
N LYS A 144 -6.87 14.38 30.88
CA LYS A 144 -7.54 15.69 30.94
C LYS A 144 -8.87 15.72 30.21
N TYR A 145 -8.97 15.13 29.03
CA TYR A 145 -10.15 15.27 28.15
C TYR A 145 -11.04 14.03 28.12
N HIS A 146 -10.63 12.94 28.72
CA HIS A 146 -11.35 11.66 28.78
C HIS A 146 -11.75 11.10 27.40
N ILE A 147 -10.92 11.34 26.37
CA ILE A 147 -11.06 10.82 25.04
C ILE A 147 -9.78 10.10 24.59
N PRO A 148 -9.85 9.10 23.70
CA PRO A 148 -8.65 8.46 23.20
C PRO A 148 -7.81 9.42 22.35
N VAL A 149 -6.50 9.32 22.52
CA VAL A 149 -5.50 10.04 21.72
C VAL A 149 -4.54 9.03 21.10
N LEU A 150 -4.47 9.01 19.77
CA LEU A 150 -3.55 8.19 19.00
C LEU A 150 -2.32 9.01 18.63
N LEU A 151 -1.15 8.42 18.73
CA LEU A 151 0.09 9.05 18.29
C LEU A 151 0.59 8.33 17.04
N VAL A 152 0.83 9.08 15.97
CA VAL A 152 1.41 8.58 14.72
C VAL A 152 2.69 9.36 14.43
N ARG A 153 3.83 8.68 14.57
CA ARG A 153 5.13 9.22 14.18
C ARG A 153 5.36 8.95 12.71
N THR A 154 5.64 9.98 11.92
CA THR A 154 5.87 9.79 10.48
C THR A 154 7.24 9.21 10.18
N GLU A 155 8.25 9.45 11.01
CA GLU A 155 9.65 8.98 10.87
C GLU A 155 10.15 9.07 9.41
N HIS A 156 9.93 10.22 8.79
CA HIS A 156 10.19 10.43 7.37
C HIS A 156 11.64 10.12 6.98
N PHE A 157 12.61 10.39 7.86
CA PHE A 157 14.03 10.09 7.59
C PHE A 157 14.31 8.60 7.41
N GLN A 158 13.46 7.73 7.95
CA GLN A 158 13.55 6.28 7.82
C GLN A 158 12.68 5.75 6.68
N CYS A 159 11.81 6.57 6.11
CA CYS A 159 10.82 6.20 5.11
C CYS A 159 11.18 6.71 3.71
N ARG A 160 10.61 6.08 2.70
CA ARG A 160 10.89 6.38 1.29
C ARG A 160 9.65 6.81 0.51
N ASP A 161 8.47 6.49 1.06
CA ASP A 161 7.18 6.75 0.46
C ASP A 161 6.12 6.94 1.56
N HIS A 162 4.87 7.05 1.15
CA HIS A 162 3.74 7.29 2.06
C HIS A 162 3.20 6.03 2.75
N LEU A 163 3.56 4.83 2.30
CA LEU A 163 3.00 3.57 2.80
C LEU A 163 3.21 3.36 4.31
N PRO A 164 4.39 3.67 4.89
CA PRO A 164 4.58 3.56 6.34
C PRO A 164 3.61 4.43 7.15
N GLY A 165 3.17 5.57 6.61
CA GLY A 165 2.16 6.40 7.25
C GLY A 165 0.79 5.71 7.33
N ILE A 166 0.42 4.95 6.31
CA ILE A 166 -0.80 4.12 6.32
C ILE A 166 -0.66 3.03 7.40
N GLU A 167 0.39 2.22 7.32
CA GLU A 167 0.65 1.11 8.25
C GLU A 167 0.61 1.56 9.72
N ARG A 168 1.32 2.66 10.05
CA ARG A 168 1.38 3.19 11.41
C ARG A 168 0.04 3.72 11.89
N THR A 169 -0.70 4.39 11.02
CA THR A 169 -2.04 4.88 11.37
C THR A 169 -3.00 3.73 11.62
N LEU A 170 -2.99 2.72 10.75
CA LEU A 170 -3.79 1.50 10.95
C LEU A 170 -3.43 0.83 12.28
N THR A 171 -2.14 0.64 12.54
CA THR A 171 -1.64 0.00 13.76
C THR A 171 -2.05 0.77 15.01
N ALA A 172 -1.99 2.12 14.99
CA ALA A 172 -2.40 2.95 16.10
C ALA A 172 -3.88 2.74 16.48
N THR A 173 -4.74 2.40 15.52
CA THR A 173 -6.18 2.18 15.79
C THR A 173 -6.45 1.01 16.74
N VAL A 174 -5.52 0.09 16.92
CA VAL A 174 -5.70 -1.03 17.87
C VAL A 174 -5.98 -0.54 19.30
N LYS A 175 -5.52 0.66 19.66
CA LYS A 175 -5.79 1.30 20.96
C LYS A 175 -7.30 1.54 21.19
N LEU A 176 -8.06 1.74 20.11
CA LEU A 176 -9.51 1.98 20.15
C LEU A 176 -10.33 0.69 20.26
N MET A 177 -9.72 -0.46 19.96
CA MET A 177 -10.41 -1.75 19.86
C MET A 177 -10.51 -2.41 21.22
N ARG A 178 -11.64 -3.13 21.46
CA ARG A 178 -11.91 -3.81 22.72
C ARG A 178 -11.95 -5.32 22.52
N LYS A 179 -11.43 -6.08 23.50
CA LYS A 179 -11.62 -7.53 23.52
C LYS A 179 -13.08 -7.83 23.83
N MET A 180 -13.71 -8.64 23.00
CA MET A 180 -15.14 -8.94 23.07
C MET A 180 -15.38 -10.44 22.84
N PRO A 181 -16.56 -10.98 23.20
CA PRO A 181 -16.97 -12.31 22.77
C PRO A 181 -16.97 -12.42 21.25
N THR A 182 -16.54 -13.57 20.75
CA THR A 182 -16.44 -13.84 19.32
C THR A 182 -17.82 -14.00 18.69
N GLU A 183 -18.07 -13.31 17.60
CA GLU A 183 -19.27 -13.39 16.78
C GLU A 183 -18.94 -13.92 15.37
N ASN A 184 -19.96 -14.27 14.57
CA ASN A 184 -19.76 -14.69 13.17
C ASN A 184 -19.51 -13.51 12.23
N VAL A 185 -18.48 -12.75 12.56
CA VAL A 185 -18.06 -11.50 11.89
C VAL A 185 -16.59 -11.62 11.53
N VAL A 186 -16.18 -10.99 10.42
CA VAL A 186 -14.77 -10.85 10.03
C VAL A 186 -14.41 -9.38 9.83
N ASN A 187 -13.13 -9.04 10.01
CA ASN A 187 -12.59 -7.76 9.58
C ASN A 187 -11.76 -7.93 8.32
N ILE A 188 -11.73 -6.93 7.46
CA ILE A 188 -10.88 -6.84 6.26
C ILE A 188 -9.87 -5.73 6.50
N LEU A 189 -8.57 -6.06 6.46
CA LEU A 189 -7.50 -5.16 6.87
C LEU A 189 -6.49 -4.94 5.73
N GLY A 190 -6.08 -3.67 5.55
CA GLY A 190 -4.96 -3.31 4.69
C GLY A 190 -5.31 -2.95 3.25
N ASN A 191 -6.58 -2.80 2.89
CA ASN A 191 -6.95 -2.30 1.56
C ASN A 191 -7.02 -0.76 1.55
N GLY A 192 -6.37 -0.11 0.59
CA GLY A 192 -6.35 1.36 0.45
C GLY A 192 -7.73 2.00 0.16
N ALA A 193 -8.72 1.19 -0.21
CA ALA A 193 -10.12 1.55 -0.36
C ALA A 193 -11.01 0.35 0.03
N PRO A 194 -12.28 0.55 0.38
CA PRO A 194 -13.22 -0.55 0.58
C PRO A 194 -13.28 -1.44 -0.65
N LEU A 195 -13.42 -2.76 -0.44
CA LEU A 195 -13.59 -3.70 -1.54
C LEU A 195 -14.84 -3.36 -2.36
N PRO A 196 -14.80 -3.51 -3.68
CA PRO A 196 -16.00 -3.40 -4.52
C PRO A 196 -17.11 -4.35 -4.03
N GLN A 197 -18.36 -3.93 -4.06
CA GLN A 197 -19.49 -4.74 -3.59
C GLN A 197 -19.62 -6.08 -4.31
N ASN A 198 -19.19 -6.15 -5.56
CA ASN A 198 -19.15 -7.36 -6.37
C ASN A 198 -17.84 -8.16 -6.23
N SER A 199 -17.00 -7.84 -5.25
CA SER A 199 -15.77 -8.58 -4.98
C SER A 199 -16.07 -10.05 -4.68
N ALA A 200 -15.30 -10.95 -5.26
CA ALA A 200 -15.44 -12.39 -5.05
C ALA A 200 -15.26 -12.78 -3.56
N LEU A 201 -14.41 -12.04 -2.83
CA LEU A 201 -14.25 -12.24 -1.39
C LEU A 201 -15.53 -11.91 -0.62
N LEU A 202 -16.16 -10.76 -0.93
CA LEU A 202 -17.42 -10.38 -0.26
C LEU A 202 -18.57 -11.34 -0.59
N GLN A 203 -18.66 -11.79 -1.84
CA GLN A 203 -19.65 -12.79 -2.25
C GLN A 203 -19.45 -14.13 -1.53
N LEU A 204 -18.20 -14.58 -1.36
CA LEU A 204 -17.89 -15.78 -0.59
C LEU A 204 -18.34 -15.65 0.87
N LEU A 205 -18.05 -14.52 1.51
CA LEU A 205 -18.44 -14.26 2.89
C LEU A 205 -19.98 -14.22 3.04
N GLU A 206 -20.67 -13.57 2.12
CA GLU A 206 -22.14 -13.52 2.09
C GLU A 206 -22.76 -14.90 1.95
N GLN A 207 -22.29 -15.72 0.99
CA GLN A 207 -22.74 -17.09 0.79
C GLN A 207 -22.47 -17.98 2.03
N ALA A 208 -21.38 -17.72 2.73
CA ALA A 208 -21.03 -18.41 3.98
C ALA A 208 -21.82 -17.88 5.20
N GLY A 209 -22.69 -16.89 5.04
CA GLY A 209 -23.41 -16.26 6.15
C GLY A 209 -22.51 -15.52 7.12
N VAL A 210 -21.33 -15.07 6.69
CA VAL A 210 -20.33 -14.35 7.50
C VAL A 210 -20.44 -12.85 7.22
N GLN A 211 -20.65 -12.07 8.27
CA GLN A 211 -20.76 -10.62 8.15
C GLN A 211 -19.38 -9.95 8.16
N VAL A 212 -19.23 -8.85 7.41
CA VAL A 212 -18.07 -7.96 7.50
C VAL A 212 -18.36 -6.89 8.54
N GLY A 213 -17.59 -6.88 9.64
CA GLY A 213 -17.74 -5.92 10.72
C GLY A 213 -16.95 -4.64 10.49
N LEU A 214 -15.74 -4.77 9.97
CA LEU A 214 -14.83 -3.63 9.75
C LEU A 214 -14.03 -3.83 8.46
N GLN A 215 -13.87 -2.74 7.68
CA GLN A 215 -12.88 -2.65 6.61
C GLN A 215 -11.93 -1.48 6.89
N LEU A 216 -10.63 -1.75 7.01
CA LEU A 216 -9.60 -0.72 7.24
C LEU A 216 -8.46 -0.80 6.21
N PRO A 217 -8.07 0.31 5.58
CA PRO A 217 -8.76 1.61 5.61
C PRO A 217 -10.11 1.55 4.90
N GLY A 218 -11.09 2.23 5.48
CA GLY A 218 -12.45 2.33 4.97
C GLY A 218 -13.24 3.27 5.87
N LYS A 219 -14.39 3.70 5.40
CA LYS A 219 -15.27 4.57 6.20
C LYS A 219 -15.73 3.78 7.43
N CYS A 220 -15.27 4.19 8.61
CA CYS A 220 -15.60 3.57 9.88
C CYS A 220 -15.83 4.61 10.98
N SER A 221 -16.75 4.31 11.90
CA SER A 221 -16.94 5.07 13.12
C SER A 221 -16.01 4.58 14.24
N LEU A 222 -15.85 5.37 15.30
CA LEU A 222 -15.14 4.92 16.51
C LEU A 222 -15.82 3.71 17.15
N GLN A 223 -17.12 3.56 16.98
CA GLN A 223 -17.87 2.39 17.45
C GLN A 223 -17.50 1.14 16.65
N ASP A 224 -17.39 1.23 15.31
CA ASP A 224 -16.97 0.10 14.48
C ASP A 224 -15.57 -0.38 14.89
N LEU A 225 -14.65 0.56 15.17
CA LEU A 225 -13.32 0.24 15.69
C LEU A 225 -13.38 -0.43 17.05
N ALA A 226 -14.19 0.10 17.98
CA ALA A 226 -14.34 -0.48 19.32
C ALA A 226 -14.88 -1.93 19.28
N LEU A 227 -15.75 -2.22 18.31
CA LEU A 227 -16.36 -3.53 18.11
C LEU A 227 -15.50 -4.51 17.32
N ALA A 228 -14.36 -4.07 16.74
CA ALA A 228 -13.54 -4.91 15.86
C ALA A 228 -13.03 -6.20 16.53
N GLY A 229 -12.87 -6.21 17.86
CA GLY A 229 -12.42 -7.38 18.61
C GLY A 229 -13.44 -8.50 18.74
N ARG A 230 -14.69 -8.34 18.27
CA ARG A 230 -15.71 -9.39 18.21
C ARG A 230 -15.53 -10.34 17.01
N ALA A 231 -14.67 -9.98 16.07
CA ALA A 231 -14.48 -10.76 14.86
C ALA A 231 -13.86 -12.14 15.17
N LYS A 232 -14.33 -13.17 14.46
CA LYS A 232 -13.73 -14.51 14.54
C LYS A 232 -12.42 -14.59 13.75
N LEU A 233 -12.21 -13.68 12.76
CA LEU A 233 -11.06 -13.69 11.89
C LEU A 233 -10.79 -12.28 11.32
N ASN A 234 -9.53 -11.91 11.19
CA ASN A 234 -9.06 -10.80 10.37
C ASN A 234 -8.58 -11.35 9.02
N ILE A 235 -9.14 -10.87 7.92
CA ILE A 235 -8.67 -11.17 6.56
C ILE A 235 -7.77 -10.01 6.14
N VAL A 236 -6.47 -10.26 6.05
CA VAL A 236 -5.48 -9.24 5.69
C VAL A 236 -5.26 -9.29 4.19
N VAL A 237 -5.70 -8.25 3.49
CA VAL A 237 -5.68 -8.19 2.03
C VAL A 237 -4.53 -7.34 1.46
N ASP A 238 -3.70 -6.76 2.33
CA ASP A 238 -2.52 -5.98 1.96
C ASP A 238 -1.47 -6.04 3.07
N GLU A 239 -0.19 -5.96 2.74
CA GLU A 239 0.92 -5.96 3.70
C GLU A 239 0.77 -4.89 4.79
N LEU A 240 0.16 -3.76 4.47
CA LEU A 240 -0.05 -2.63 5.38
C LEU A 240 -0.96 -2.97 6.57
N GLY A 241 -1.80 -4.01 6.43
CA GLY A 241 -2.67 -4.50 7.50
C GLY A 241 -2.03 -5.55 8.42
N LEU A 242 -0.85 -6.08 8.06
CA LEU A 242 -0.25 -7.20 8.78
C LEU A 242 0.13 -6.85 10.23
N GLU A 243 0.72 -5.67 10.44
CA GLU A 243 1.15 -5.28 11.79
C GLU A 243 -0.06 -5.06 12.71
N LEU A 244 -1.12 -4.41 12.21
CA LEU A 244 -2.38 -4.29 12.92
C LEU A 244 -2.96 -5.68 13.26
N ALA A 245 -3.00 -6.60 12.29
CA ALA A 245 -3.53 -7.95 12.50
C ALA A 245 -2.78 -8.73 13.59
N LYS A 246 -1.44 -8.64 13.61
CA LYS A 246 -0.60 -9.23 14.65
C LYS A 246 -0.92 -8.66 16.03
N GLN A 247 -1.07 -7.34 16.14
CA GLN A 247 -1.43 -6.70 17.40
C GLN A 247 -2.85 -7.04 17.83
N MET A 248 -3.81 -7.15 16.91
CA MET A 248 -5.16 -7.63 17.23
C MET A 248 -5.14 -9.07 17.71
N GLN A 249 -4.32 -9.93 17.11
CA GLN A 249 -4.16 -11.31 17.59
C GLN A 249 -3.56 -11.35 19.02
N ALA A 250 -2.50 -10.59 19.26
CA ALA A 250 -1.82 -10.58 20.56
C ALA A 250 -2.70 -9.98 21.69
N ARG A 251 -3.42 -8.89 21.42
CA ARG A 251 -4.15 -8.12 22.43
C ARG A 251 -5.62 -8.55 22.57
N LEU A 252 -6.26 -8.93 21.47
CA LEU A 252 -7.69 -9.19 21.39
C LEU A 252 -8.01 -10.67 21.16
N ALA A 253 -7.00 -11.49 20.85
CA ALA A 253 -7.11 -12.89 20.47
C ALA A 253 -7.90 -13.14 19.18
N VAL A 254 -7.93 -12.16 18.25
CA VAL A 254 -8.55 -12.32 16.93
C VAL A 254 -7.49 -12.85 15.95
N PRO A 255 -7.60 -14.10 15.47
CA PRO A 255 -6.64 -14.67 14.52
C PRO A 255 -6.70 -13.96 13.18
N TYR A 256 -5.69 -14.17 12.31
CA TYR A 256 -5.71 -13.61 10.97
C TYR A 256 -5.26 -14.61 9.91
N VAL A 257 -5.74 -14.37 8.67
CA VAL A 257 -5.27 -15.03 7.44
C VAL A 257 -4.81 -13.94 6.47
N TYR A 258 -3.69 -14.19 5.78
CA TYR A 258 -3.18 -13.29 4.75
C TYR A 258 -3.69 -13.71 3.38
N PHE A 259 -4.48 -12.84 2.75
CA PHE A 259 -5.14 -13.05 1.45
C PHE A 259 -4.86 -11.88 0.52
N PRO A 260 -3.59 -11.69 0.09
CA PRO A 260 -3.18 -10.55 -0.73
C PRO A 260 -3.61 -10.68 -2.19
N PRO A 261 -3.49 -9.60 -2.98
CA PRO A 261 -3.58 -9.67 -4.43
C PRO A 261 -2.47 -10.56 -5.00
N MET A 262 -2.85 -11.64 -5.66
CA MET A 262 -1.95 -12.61 -6.30
C MET A 262 -2.33 -12.81 -7.76
N CYS A 263 -1.39 -13.35 -8.55
CA CYS A 263 -1.58 -13.60 -9.97
C CYS A 263 -1.43 -15.06 -10.36
N ASN A 264 -0.70 -15.88 -9.60
CA ASN A 264 -0.56 -17.31 -9.85
C ASN A 264 -1.85 -18.06 -9.43
N PRO A 265 -2.58 -18.72 -10.35
CA PRO A 265 -3.81 -19.45 -10.03
C PRO A 265 -3.66 -20.48 -8.92
N GLN A 266 -2.49 -21.13 -8.81
CA GLN A 266 -2.24 -22.14 -7.79
C GLN A 266 -2.13 -21.48 -6.38
N ASN A 267 -1.42 -20.36 -6.28
CA ASN A 267 -1.28 -19.63 -5.02
C ASN A 267 -2.63 -19.08 -4.57
N ILE A 268 -3.44 -18.59 -5.52
CA ILE A 268 -4.79 -18.07 -5.24
C ILE A 268 -5.69 -19.21 -4.71
N LEU A 269 -5.69 -20.38 -5.36
CA LEU A 269 -6.48 -21.52 -4.89
C LEU A 269 -6.05 -21.96 -3.48
N GLN A 270 -4.75 -21.97 -3.22
CA GLN A 270 -4.21 -22.30 -1.90
C GLN A 270 -4.70 -21.30 -0.84
N ALA A 271 -4.65 -20.01 -1.14
CA ALA A 271 -5.13 -18.97 -0.24
C ALA A 271 -6.65 -19.08 0.03
N TYR A 272 -7.46 -19.44 -0.97
CA TYR A 272 -8.87 -19.73 -0.75
C TYR A 272 -9.08 -20.93 0.17
N LYS A 273 -8.29 -22.02 0.00
CA LYS A 273 -8.37 -23.18 0.88
C LYS A 273 -8.03 -22.82 2.33
N GLU A 274 -7.00 -22.03 2.55
CA GLU A 274 -6.63 -21.55 3.88
C GLU A 274 -7.71 -20.65 4.49
N LEU A 275 -8.29 -19.77 3.68
CA LEU A 275 -9.36 -18.89 4.11
C LEU A 275 -10.61 -19.66 4.52
N VAL A 276 -11.09 -20.64 3.74
CA VAL A 276 -12.30 -21.41 4.06
C VAL A 276 -12.09 -22.31 5.27
N VAL A 277 -10.89 -22.84 5.48
CA VAL A 277 -10.52 -23.58 6.70
C VAL A 277 -10.60 -22.65 7.91
N ALA A 278 -10.03 -21.46 7.83
CA ALA A 278 -10.08 -20.49 8.93
C ALA A 278 -11.51 -19.97 9.23
N LEU A 279 -12.36 -19.91 8.20
CA LEU A 279 -13.77 -19.53 8.34
C LEU A 279 -14.65 -20.70 8.81
N ALA A 280 -14.15 -21.94 8.78
CA ALA A 280 -14.90 -23.18 9.00
C ALA A 280 -16.11 -23.32 8.04
N VAL A 281 -15.87 -23.06 6.74
CA VAL A 281 -16.88 -23.19 5.67
C VAL A 281 -16.34 -24.06 4.53
N GLU A 282 -17.23 -24.55 3.66
CA GLU A 282 -16.84 -25.30 2.48
C GLU A 282 -16.34 -24.38 1.37
N LEU A 283 -15.43 -24.88 0.55
CA LEU A 283 -14.96 -24.16 -0.63
C LEU A 283 -16.06 -24.17 -1.70
N PRO A 284 -16.58 -23.01 -2.12
CA PRO A 284 -17.60 -22.96 -3.17
C PRO A 284 -17.10 -23.52 -4.51
N SER A 285 -17.94 -24.27 -5.24
CA SER A 285 -17.60 -24.80 -6.57
C SER A 285 -17.18 -23.71 -7.56
N ALA A 286 -17.79 -22.52 -7.46
CA ALA A 286 -17.45 -21.35 -8.28
C ALA A 286 -15.97 -20.95 -8.17
N VAL A 287 -15.32 -21.17 -7.04
CA VAL A 287 -13.87 -20.92 -6.85
C VAL A 287 -13.06 -21.87 -7.73
N THR A 288 -13.38 -23.18 -7.70
CA THR A 288 -12.71 -24.20 -8.51
C THR A 288 -12.96 -23.99 -10.01
N GLU A 289 -14.19 -23.70 -10.40
CA GLU A 289 -14.55 -23.38 -11.80
C GLU A 289 -13.76 -22.17 -12.33
N THR A 290 -13.60 -21.14 -11.50
CA THR A 290 -12.85 -19.93 -11.89
C THR A 290 -11.36 -20.22 -11.97
N TRP A 291 -10.82 -21.04 -11.06
CA TRP A 291 -9.45 -21.53 -11.13
C TRP A 291 -9.18 -22.28 -12.45
N GLU A 292 -10.06 -23.22 -12.86
CA GLU A 292 -9.95 -23.94 -14.14
C GLU A 292 -9.96 -23.00 -15.34
N LYS A 293 -10.82 -21.98 -15.34
CA LYS A 293 -10.86 -20.94 -16.38
C LYS A 293 -9.55 -20.16 -16.45
N CYS A 294 -8.94 -19.82 -15.30
CA CYS A 294 -7.64 -19.14 -15.25
C CYS A 294 -6.53 -20.04 -15.81
N LEU A 295 -6.53 -21.35 -15.49
CA LEU A 295 -5.56 -22.29 -16.04
C LEU A 295 -5.69 -22.45 -17.55
N ALA A 296 -6.92 -22.57 -18.05
CA ALA A 296 -7.17 -22.66 -19.50
C ALA A 296 -6.67 -21.40 -20.24
N LEU A 297 -6.92 -20.22 -19.68
CA LEU A 297 -6.43 -18.96 -20.24
C LEU A 297 -4.91 -18.85 -20.16
N GLN A 298 -4.30 -19.29 -19.06
CA GLN A 298 -2.85 -19.36 -18.90
C GLN A 298 -2.22 -20.23 -20.01
N GLN A 299 -2.75 -21.41 -20.29
CA GLN A 299 -2.26 -22.29 -21.36
C GLN A 299 -2.33 -21.62 -22.73
N GLN A 300 -3.39 -20.84 -23.02
CA GLN A 300 -3.55 -20.15 -24.30
C GLN A 300 -2.47 -19.08 -24.54
N VAL A 301 -1.95 -18.46 -23.50
CA VAL A 301 -0.97 -17.37 -23.62
C VAL A 301 0.46 -17.83 -23.44
N GLN A 302 0.73 -18.90 -22.68
CA GLN A 302 2.06 -19.29 -22.22
C GLN A 302 3.08 -19.47 -23.35
N ASP A 303 2.71 -20.19 -24.42
CA ASP A 303 3.63 -20.45 -25.53
C ASP A 303 3.99 -19.17 -26.31
N LYS A 304 3.08 -18.21 -26.32
CA LYS A 304 3.23 -16.92 -27.02
C LYS A 304 4.04 -15.88 -26.25
N LEU A 305 4.24 -16.11 -24.93
CA LEU A 305 4.94 -15.18 -24.05
C LEU A 305 6.45 -15.44 -23.93
N GLN A 306 6.93 -16.51 -24.55
CA GLN A 306 8.33 -16.94 -24.42
C GLN A 306 9.32 -15.85 -24.86
N GLY A 307 10.18 -15.42 -23.95
CA GLY A 307 11.25 -14.44 -24.20
C GLY A 307 10.78 -12.98 -24.31
N ILE A 308 9.50 -12.69 -24.20
CA ILE A 308 8.96 -11.32 -24.22
C ILE A 308 9.52 -10.53 -23.05
N GLY A 309 10.23 -9.44 -23.35
CA GLY A 309 10.84 -8.58 -22.35
C GLY A 309 9.86 -7.58 -21.74
N TYR A 310 9.84 -7.46 -20.41
CA TYR A 310 8.99 -6.48 -19.74
C TYR A 310 9.73 -5.68 -18.66
N ILE A 311 9.18 -4.51 -18.35
CA ILE A 311 9.55 -3.70 -17.19
C ILE A 311 8.36 -3.71 -16.22
N TYR A 312 8.65 -3.98 -14.95
CA TYR A 312 7.68 -3.87 -13.87
C TYR A 312 7.80 -2.50 -13.18
N GLY A 313 6.68 -1.80 -13.08
CA GLY A 313 6.53 -0.57 -12.32
C GLY A 313 5.68 -0.75 -11.06
N ASN A 314 5.08 0.33 -10.58
CA ASN A 314 4.20 0.28 -9.41
C ASN A 314 2.85 -0.37 -9.77
N SER A 315 2.47 -1.41 -9.06
CA SER A 315 1.27 -2.21 -9.29
C SER A 315 0.63 -2.60 -7.94
N PRO A 316 -0.68 -2.83 -7.87
CA PRO A 316 -1.35 -3.28 -6.64
C PRO A 316 -1.08 -4.74 -6.29
N TYR A 317 -0.48 -5.51 -7.20
CA TYR A 317 -0.13 -6.91 -6.96
C TYR A 317 1.13 -7.04 -6.12
N ASN A 318 1.27 -8.18 -5.44
CA ASN A 318 2.52 -8.50 -4.76
C ASN A 318 3.66 -8.58 -5.77
N CYS A 319 4.66 -7.69 -5.62
CA CYS A 319 5.75 -7.53 -6.58
C CYS A 319 6.51 -8.84 -6.82
N TRP A 320 6.81 -9.59 -5.78
CA TRP A 320 7.57 -10.84 -5.88
C TRP A 320 6.77 -11.94 -6.55
N GLU A 321 5.55 -12.17 -6.06
CA GLU A 321 4.67 -13.22 -6.57
C GLU A 321 4.35 -13.00 -8.05
N LEU A 322 3.99 -11.77 -8.43
CA LEU A 322 3.71 -11.42 -9.82
C LEU A 322 4.92 -11.66 -10.73
N ASN A 323 6.10 -11.14 -10.36
CA ASN A 323 7.28 -11.26 -11.22
C ASN A 323 7.78 -12.71 -11.32
N THR A 324 7.70 -13.49 -10.25
CA THR A 324 8.02 -14.93 -10.29
C THR A 324 7.03 -15.68 -11.19
N TYR A 325 5.73 -15.40 -11.06
CA TYR A 325 4.70 -16.01 -11.90
C TYR A 325 4.89 -15.69 -13.39
N LEU A 326 5.10 -14.42 -13.73
CA LEU A 326 5.33 -14.00 -15.11
C LEU A 326 6.61 -14.60 -15.69
N ALA A 327 7.68 -14.69 -14.91
CA ALA A 327 8.91 -15.34 -15.34
C ALA A 327 8.73 -16.85 -15.55
N ALA A 328 7.95 -17.52 -14.71
CA ALA A 328 7.58 -18.92 -14.89
C ALA A 328 6.71 -19.16 -16.14
N LEU A 329 5.92 -18.17 -16.57
CA LEU A 329 5.19 -18.20 -17.86
C LEU A 329 6.09 -17.98 -19.07
N GLY A 330 7.37 -17.65 -18.89
CA GLY A 330 8.33 -17.42 -19.96
C GLY A 330 8.59 -15.97 -20.33
N LEU A 331 7.94 -15.00 -19.67
CA LEU A 331 8.29 -13.59 -19.82
C LEU A 331 9.64 -13.30 -19.17
N LYS A 332 10.36 -12.32 -19.71
CA LYS A 332 11.69 -11.93 -19.24
C LYS A 332 11.60 -10.58 -18.52
N PRO A 333 11.66 -10.53 -17.18
CA PRO A 333 11.77 -9.27 -16.47
C PRO A 333 13.13 -8.62 -16.79
N LEU A 334 13.10 -7.46 -17.42
CA LEU A 334 14.31 -6.70 -17.77
C LEU A 334 14.71 -5.78 -16.62
N MET A 335 13.72 -5.13 -16.01
CA MET A 335 13.89 -4.26 -14.85
C MET A 335 12.65 -4.31 -13.94
N ILE A 336 12.88 -4.30 -12.64
CA ILE A 336 11.84 -4.24 -11.63
C ILE A 336 12.05 -2.98 -10.78
N GLN A 337 11.04 -2.12 -10.73
CA GLN A 337 11.02 -0.98 -9.82
C GLN A 337 10.47 -1.44 -8.47
N MET A 338 11.29 -1.29 -7.43
CA MET A 338 10.88 -1.62 -6.06
C MET A 338 11.53 -0.69 -5.04
N SER A 339 10.89 -0.47 -3.92
CA SER A 339 11.41 0.37 -2.83
C SER A 339 11.98 -0.45 -1.67
N THR A 340 11.62 -1.72 -1.53
CA THR A 340 12.02 -2.56 -0.39
C THR A 340 12.44 -3.96 -0.79
N LEU A 341 13.41 -4.52 -0.04
CA LEU A 341 13.89 -5.90 -0.16
C LEU A 341 13.48 -6.70 1.10
N LYS A 342 12.18 -6.84 1.34
CA LYS A 342 11.70 -7.46 2.58
C LYS A 342 11.71 -9.00 2.58
N ASN A 343 11.68 -9.66 1.40
CA ASN A 343 11.50 -11.11 1.30
C ASN A 343 12.68 -11.77 0.58
N LYS A 344 13.60 -12.37 1.35
CA LYS A 344 14.80 -13.05 0.81
C LYS A 344 14.47 -14.36 0.08
N GLU A 345 13.45 -15.08 0.51
CA GLU A 345 13.07 -16.35 -0.12
C GLU A 345 12.41 -16.10 -1.49
N ALA A 346 11.51 -15.12 -1.57
CA ALA A 346 10.91 -14.71 -2.84
C ALA A 346 11.97 -14.17 -3.84
N LYS A 347 13.00 -13.47 -3.35
CA LYS A 347 14.16 -13.12 -4.18
C LYS A 347 14.83 -14.35 -4.77
N LYS A 348 15.10 -15.36 -3.95
CA LYS A 348 15.77 -16.62 -4.42
C LYS A 348 14.89 -17.34 -5.44
N GLU A 349 13.59 -17.35 -5.24
CA GLU A 349 12.63 -17.97 -6.16
C GLU A 349 12.67 -17.28 -7.53
N LEU A 350 12.57 -15.95 -7.58
CA LEU A 350 12.66 -15.21 -8.85
C LEU A 350 14.01 -15.42 -9.56
N LEU A 351 15.12 -15.50 -8.82
CA LEU A 351 16.46 -15.75 -9.37
C LEU A 351 16.60 -17.11 -10.04
N GLN A 352 15.70 -18.07 -9.82
CA GLN A 352 15.67 -19.33 -10.56
C GLN A 352 15.25 -19.15 -12.03
N TYR A 353 14.51 -18.08 -12.32
CA TYR A 353 13.98 -17.79 -13.65
C TYR A 353 14.71 -16.64 -14.34
N ALA A 354 15.07 -15.58 -13.61
CA ALA A 354 15.63 -14.38 -14.21
C ALA A 354 16.43 -13.53 -13.21
N ASP A 355 17.33 -12.72 -13.74
CA ASP A 355 18.15 -11.75 -12.98
C ASP A 355 17.94 -10.33 -13.54
N PRO A 356 16.79 -9.68 -13.25
CA PRO A 356 16.48 -8.34 -13.74
C PRO A 356 17.32 -7.24 -13.09
N TYR A 357 17.38 -6.08 -13.72
CA TYR A 357 17.84 -4.87 -13.04
C TYR A 357 16.85 -4.44 -11.96
N ILE A 358 17.37 -3.97 -10.84
CA ILE A 358 16.57 -3.46 -9.72
C ILE A 358 16.84 -1.98 -9.54
N CYS A 359 15.78 -1.17 -9.52
CA CYS A 359 15.90 0.25 -9.21
C CYS A 359 14.76 0.73 -8.31
N LYS A 360 14.98 1.87 -7.66
CA LYS A 360 13.87 2.62 -7.05
C LYS A 360 12.96 3.16 -8.15
N SER A 361 11.74 3.54 -7.74
CA SER A 361 10.83 4.28 -8.63
C SER A 361 11.59 5.41 -9.34
N ALA A 362 11.44 5.47 -10.66
CA ALA A 362 12.25 6.32 -11.52
C ALA A 362 11.45 7.50 -12.07
N ASN A 363 12.15 8.61 -12.34
CA ASN A 363 11.59 9.74 -13.06
C ASN A 363 11.27 9.36 -14.49
N LEU A 364 10.24 10.02 -15.07
CA LEU A 364 9.84 9.83 -16.46
C LEU A 364 11.00 10.00 -17.45
N ALA A 365 11.77 11.08 -17.30
CA ALA A 365 12.90 11.35 -18.18
C ALA A 365 13.97 10.24 -18.15
N ALA A 366 14.22 9.65 -16.98
CA ALA A 366 15.12 8.52 -16.83
C ALA A 366 14.56 7.25 -17.51
N MET A 367 13.25 7.03 -17.41
CA MET A 367 12.60 5.87 -18.04
C MET A 367 12.66 5.91 -19.56
N GLU A 368 12.59 7.06 -20.19
CA GLU A 368 12.76 7.18 -21.65
C GLU A 368 14.07 6.56 -22.13
N PHE A 369 15.19 6.82 -21.42
CA PHE A 369 16.49 6.21 -21.74
C PHE A 369 16.50 4.69 -21.48
N ILE A 370 15.81 4.22 -20.44
CA ILE A 370 15.69 2.79 -20.13
C ILE A 370 14.91 2.06 -21.22
N TYR A 371 13.81 2.66 -21.72
CA TYR A 371 13.04 2.07 -22.81
C TYR A 371 13.89 1.92 -24.09
N ASP A 372 14.68 2.92 -24.44
CA ASP A 372 15.59 2.86 -25.60
C ASP A 372 16.68 1.80 -25.44
N LYS A 373 17.15 1.58 -24.22
CA LYS A 373 18.28 0.68 -23.94
C LYS A 373 17.86 -0.78 -23.74
N LEU A 374 16.79 -1.01 -22.97
CA LEU A 374 16.29 -2.35 -22.66
C LEU A 374 15.30 -2.88 -23.68
N LYS A 375 14.65 -1.99 -24.45
CA LYS A 375 13.66 -2.29 -25.50
C LYS A 375 12.59 -3.30 -25.04
N PRO A 376 11.87 -3.00 -23.93
CA PRO A 376 10.82 -3.86 -23.47
C PRO A 376 9.65 -3.87 -24.46
N GLN A 377 8.98 -4.99 -24.60
CA GLN A 377 7.72 -5.09 -25.35
C GLN A 377 6.51 -4.79 -24.45
N LEU A 378 6.64 -5.03 -23.15
CA LEU A 378 5.59 -4.81 -22.15
C LEU A 378 6.05 -3.90 -21.03
N TYR A 379 5.11 -3.12 -20.50
CA TYR A 379 5.25 -2.43 -19.22
C TYR A 379 4.07 -2.82 -18.32
N ILE A 380 4.36 -3.28 -17.10
CA ILE A 380 3.35 -3.74 -16.14
C ILE A 380 3.36 -2.82 -14.93
N GLY A 381 2.25 -2.12 -14.70
CA GLY A 381 2.10 -1.16 -13.61
C GLY A 381 1.70 0.23 -14.10
N ARG A 382 1.52 1.16 -13.17
CA ARG A 382 1.15 2.54 -13.50
C ARG A 382 2.24 3.22 -14.30
N SER A 383 1.87 3.75 -15.45
CA SER A 383 2.76 4.52 -16.32
C SER A 383 2.02 5.66 -16.99
N PHE A 384 2.79 6.48 -17.69
CA PHE A 384 2.25 7.51 -18.58
C PHE A 384 2.09 6.89 -19.98
N THR A 385 0.86 6.64 -20.36
CA THR A 385 0.46 5.96 -21.60
C THR A 385 1.13 6.57 -22.84
N ASP A 386 1.14 7.90 -22.98
CA ASP A 386 1.73 8.61 -24.12
C ASP A 386 3.21 8.26 -24.37
N SER A 387 3.98 8.00 -23.28
CA SER A 387 5.38 7.62 -23.40
C SER A 387 5.54 6.19 -23.93
N LEU A 388 4.73 5.27 -23.44
CA LEU A 388 4.74 3.87 -23.86
C LEU A 388 4.28 3.73 -25.32
N GLU A 389 3.19 4.39 -25.68
CA GLU A 389 2.64 4.36 -27.04
C GLU A 389 3.64 4.88 -28.08
N ARG A 390 4.32 6.00 -27.79
CA ARG A 390 5.38 6.54 -28.68
C ARG A 390 6.55 5.57 -28.90
N LYS A 391 6.78 4.67 -27.95
CA LYS A 391 7.86 3.66 -28.00
C LYS A 391 7.38 2.30 -28.50
N GLY A 392 6.09 2.14 -28.81
CA GLY A 392 5.50 0.87 -29.18
C GLY A 392 5.49 -0.18 -28.06
N ILE A 393 5.47 0.28 -26.80
CA ILE A 393 5.47 -0.57 -25.62
C ILE A 393 4.02 -0.77 -25.17
N PHE A 394 3.58 -2.02 -25.06
CA PHE A 394 2.23 -2.33 -24.59
C PHE A 394 2.13 -2.16 -23.07
N GLY A 395 1.21 -1.32 -22.62
CA GLY A 395 0.99 -1.07 -21.19
C GLY A 395 -0.08 -1.99 -20.60
N ILE A 396 0.24 -2.65 -19.50
CA ILE A 396 -0.72 -3.36 -18.65
C ILE A 396 -0.82 -2.58 -17.34
N ASP A 397 -1.84 -1.72 -17.26
CA ASP A 397 -2.13 -0.95 -16.04
C ASP A 397 -3.33 -1.58 -15.32
N SER A 398 -3.24 -1.63 -14.00
CA SER A 398 -4.36 -1.97 -13.13
C SER A 398 -5.04 -0.68 -12.70
N MET A 399 -6.26 -0.48 -13.19
CA MET A 399 -7.03 0.72 -12.90
C MET A 399 -7.40 0.79 -11.41
N PRO A 400 -7.37 1.98 -10.79
CA PRO A 400 -7.89 2.17 -9.44
C PRO A 400 -9.36 1.72 -9.35
N GLY A 401 -9.68 0.92 -8.33
CA GLY A 401 -11.03 0.43 -8.08
C GLY A 401 -11.40 -0.89 -8.76
N GLN A 402 -10.47 -1.51 -9.51
CA GLN A 402 -10.65 -2.89 -9.95
C GLN A 402 -10.48 -3.85 -8.76
N ASP A 403 -11.29 -4.91 -8.74
CA ASP A 403 -11.05 -6.03 -7.83
C ASP A 403 -9.80 -6.78 -8.31
N VAL A 404 -8.77 -6.75 -7.48
CA VAL A 404 -7.49 -7.44 -7.75
C VAL A 404 -7.31 -8.67 -6.83
N LEU A 405 -8.29 -8.92 -5.95
CA LEU A 405 -8.24 -10.06 -5.04
C LEU A 405 -8.71 -11.35 -5.72
N GLY A 406 -8.14 -12.44 -5.28
CA GLY A 406 -8.48 -13.75 -5.79
C GLY A 406 -8.31 -13.85 -7.31
N PHE A 407 -9.19 -14.59 -7.95
CA PHE A 407 -9.08 -14.87 -9.38
C PHE A 407 -9.41 -13.69 -10.31
N ALA A 408 -10.11 -12.65 -9.83
CA ALA A 408 -10.45 -11.50 -10.65
C ALA A 408 -9.19 -10.79 -11.18
N GLY A 409 -8.19 -10.60 -10.30
CA GLY A 409 -6.90 -10.01 -10.66
C GLY A 409 -6.12 -10.87 -11.66
N CYS A 410 -6.01 -12.18 -11.39
CA CYS A 410 -5.35 -13.14 -12.27
C CYS A 410 -5.99 -13.18 -13.66
N PHE A 411 -7.32 -13.32 -13.72
CA PHE A 411 -8.05 -13.39 -14.98
C PHE A 411 -7.89 -12.10 -15.79
N GLY A 412 -7.97 -10.95 -15.14
CA GLY A 412 -7.76 -9.65 -15.76
C GLY A 412 -6.34 -9.52 -16.36
N LEU A 413 -5.32 -9.92 -15.62
CA LEU A 413 -3.93 -9.92 -16.10
C LEU A 413 -3.74 -10.86 -17.31
N LEU A 414 -4.19 -12.11 -17.21
CA LEU A 414 -4.06 -13.09 -18.30
C LEU A 414 -4.79 -12.64 -19.55
N LYS A 415 -5.97 -12.02 -19.42
CA LYS A 415 -6.71 -11.46 -20.55
C LYS A 415 -5.93 -10.35 -21.24
N ARG A 416 -5.33 -9.43 -20.49
CA ARG A 416 -4.48 -8.36 -21.05
C ARG A 416 -3.23 -8.91 -21.74
N LEU A 417 -2.65 -10.00 -21.22
CA LEU A 417 -1.55 -10.70 -21.88
C LEU A 417 -2.01 -11.36 -23.19
N LEU A 418 -3.22 -11.93 -23.22
CA LEU A 418 -3.81 -12.47 -24.45
C LEU A 418 -4.03 -11.36 -25.49
N ASP A 419 -4.62 -10.22 -25.09
CA ASP A 419 -4.80 -9.05 -25.97
C ASP A 419 -3.46 -8.63 -26.60
N PHE A 420 -2.41 -8.52 -25.77
CA PHE A 420 -1.06 -8.22 -26.25
C PHE A 420 -0.57 -9.21 -27.30
N THR A 421 -0.75 -10.53 -27.09
CA THR A 421 -0.29 -11.54 -28.05
C THR A 421 -1.04 -11.48 -29.39
N GLN A 422 -2.25 -10.94 -29.40
CA GLN A 422 -3.03 -10.73 -30.62
C GLN A 422 -2.52 -9.52 -31.42
N THR A 423 -2.15 -8.44 -30.73
CA THR A 423 -1.59 -7.22 -31.38
C THR A 423 -0.20 -7.44 -31.99
N GLN A 424 0.52 -8.51 -31.64
CA GLN A 424 1.82 -8.84 -32.25
C GLN A 424 1.68 -9.64 -33.57
N ILE A 425 0.48 -10.08 -33.91
CA ILE A 425 0.21 -10.88 -35.11
C ILE A 425 -0.27 -10.01 -36.28
N GLU A 426 -0.76 -8.81 -36.00
CA GLU A 426 -1.09 -7.77 -36.99
C GLU A 426 0.15 -6.92 -37.34
#